data_1a7dea836df128c0df19f983dec1f042
#
_entry.id   1a7dea836df128c0df19f983dec1f042
#
_cell.length_a   1.000
_cell.length_b   1.000
_cell.length_c   1.000
_cell.angle_alpha   90.00
_cell.angle_beta   90.00
_cell.angle_gamma   90.00
#
_symmetry.space_group_name_H-M   'P 1'
#
loop_
_entity.id
_entity.type
_entity.pdbx_description
1 polymer ?
#
loop_
_entity_poly.entity_id
_entity_poly.type
_entity_poly.pdbx_seq_one_letter_code
_entity_poly.pdbx_strand_id
1 'polypeptide(L)'
;YLKAYGNKSVVPTVEPMTTETLFDLASVSKCVGTTLAFMQLIENGYVRLTDNVDRYIPDFKPWKNPESGETVDITIRDLLSHSSGLTPYINSDTFVKEYGGNNPEKMEWYIATQVKRNFRPGTDFMYSCLNFVTLQRILERVTGEKLYEYAQRNVFDVLGLTHTCYFPLIYTPAVSNSAELAGLCAPTEVQADGKPLVAQVHDPMARMIMGGNSGNAGVFSNAEDLSVICAAIMNGGCLVDKKGNSLESTRILSPATVRLMTTIPSQNDPSVGRALGWDKKSSHSGLRGDLFNPETTIMHTGYTGTSVVIDTESKTAVILLTHRVHPEDKGGVGRLRALVANIVAGSIIQND
;
A
#
# COMPACT_ATOMS: atom_id res chain seq x y z
N TYR A 1 5.91 14.45 17.19
CA TYR A 1 6.74 13.52 17.96
C TYR A 1 7.37 12.49 17.03
N LEU A 2 8.69 12.40 16.99
CA LEU A 2 9.46 11.43 16.20
C LEU A 2 10.55 10.85 17.09
N LYS A 3 10.61 9.52 17.23
CA LYS A 3 11.62 8.85 18.08
C LYS A 3 11.86 7.42 17.62
N ALA A 4 13.14 7.02 17.60
CA ALA A 4 13.57 5.65 17.37
C ALA A 4 13.78 4.91 18.73
N TYR A 5 13.51 3.59 18.73
CA TYR A 5 13.65 2.71 19.88
C TYR A 5 14.29 1.39 19.46
N GLY A 6 15.16 0.85 20.31
CA GLY A 6 15.75 -0.47 20.12
C GLY A 6 16.75 -0.54 18.97
N ASN A 7 16.78 -1.68 18.31
CA ASN A 7 17.77 -1.98 17.27
C ASN A 7 17.13 -2.10 15.88
N LYS A 8 17.82 -1.58 14.87
CA LYS A 8 17.50 -1.75 13.45
C LYS A 8 17.77 -3.19 13.01
N SER A 9 18.86 -3.77 13.53
CA SER A 9 19.28 -5.14 13.22
C SER A 9 19.74 -5.86 14.48
N VAL A 10 19.54 -7.17 14.54
CA VAL A 10 20.13 -8.06 15.54
C VAL A 10 20.93 -9.19 14.91
N VAL A 11 20.85 -9.37 13.61
CA VAL A 11 21.58 -10.36 12.81
C VAL A 11 21.99 -9.72 11.46
N PRO A 12 23.23 -9.86 10.99
CA PRO A 12 24.36 -10.58 11.64
C PRO A 12 24.99 -9.79 12.79
N THR A 13 24.74 -8.50 12.87
CA THR A 13 25.27 -7.57 13.90
C THR A 13 24.15 -6.77 14.54
N VAL A 14 24.34 -6.40 15.80
CA VAL A 14 23.41 -5.51 16.48
C VAL A 14 23.71 -4.06 16.05
N GLU A 15 22.70 -3.42 15.45
CA GLU A 15 22.77 -2.03 15.03
C GLU A 15 21.61 -1.23 15.63
N PRO A 16 21.85 -0.03 16.18
CA PRO A 16 20.80 0.77 16.78
C PRO A 16 19.79 1.26 15.73
N MET A 17 18.52 1.38 16.15
CA MET A 17 17.49 2.03 15.36
C MET A 17 17.72 3.54 15.32
N THR A 18 17.51 4.16 14.17
CA THR A 18 17.53 5.62 13.99
C THR A 18 16.24 6.12 13.36
N THR A 19 16.00 7.42 13.39
CA THR A 19 14.83 8.04 12.71
C THR A 19 14.96 8.02 11.19
N GLU A 20 16.17 7.85 10.67
CA GLU A 20 16.48 7.74 9.23
C GLU A 20 16.30 6.31 8.70
N THR A 21 16.15 5.33 9.61
CA THR A 21 16.00 3.92 9.20
C THR A 21 14.81 3.73 8.27
N LEU A 22 15.07 3.09 7.11
CA LEU A 22 14.06 2.73 6.13
C LEU A 22 13.48 1.36 6.41
N PHE A 23 12.17 1.28 6.30
CA PHE A 23 11.42 0.03 6.50
C PHE A 23 10.80 -0.43 5.19
N ASP A 24 10.85 -1.73 4.92
CA ASP A 24 9.95 -2.33 3.95
C ASP A 24 8.51 -2.14 4.45
N LEU A 25 7.76 -1.31 3.76
CA LEU A 25 6.40 -0.95 4.14
C LEU A 25 5.40 -2.09 3.92
N ALA A 26 5.81 -3.16 3.23
CA ALA A 26 4.93 -4.26 2.84
C ALA A 26 3.61 -3.70 2.25
N SER A 27 2.47 -4.09 2.79
CA SER A 27 1.16 -3.69 2.25
C SER A 27 0.80 -2.22 2.42
N VAL A 28 1.49 -1.43 3.24
CA VAL A 28 1.31 0.03 3.26
C VAL A 28 1.69 0.63 1.90
N SER A 29 2.54 -0.05 1.11
CA SER A 29 2.85 0.30 -0.29
C SER A 29 1.60 0.43 -1.16
N LYS A 30 0.56 -0.37 -0.90
CA LYS A 30 -0.73 -0.27 -1.62
C LYS A 30 -1.32 1.13 -1.52
N CYS A 31 -1.20 1.74 -0.34
CA CYS A 31 -1.76 3.05 -0.06
C CYS A 31 -0.88 4.18 -0.60
N VAL A 32 0.38 4.19 -0.18
CA VAL A 32 1.29 5.32 -0.42
C VAL A 32 1.91 5.31 -1.82
N GLY A 33 2.02 4.14 -2.43
CA GLY A 33 2.51 3.99 -3.81
C GLY A 33 1.34 3.87 -4.80
N THR A 34 0.71 2.68 -4.82
CA THR A 34 -0.24 2.31 -5.87
C THR A 34 -1.53 3.14 -5.84
N THR A 35 -2.16 3.30 -4.67
CA THR A 35 -3.44 4.04 -4.60
C THR A 35 -3.26 5.49 -4.98
N LEU A 36 -2.25 6.20 -4.44
CA LEU A 36 -2.04 7.60 -4.78
C LEU A 36 -1.80 7.78 -6.28
N ALA A 37 -0.93 6.96 -6.89
CA ALA A 37 -0.69 6.98 -8.32
C ALA A 37 -1.97 6.66 -9.13
N PHE A 38 -2.73 5.66 -8.71
CA PHE A 38 -3.94 5.25 -9.42
C PHE A 38 -5.08 6.28 -9.30
N MET A 39 -5.21 6.95 -8.17
CA MET A 39 -6.18 8.03 -7.99
C MET A 39 -5.89 9.24 -8.89
N GLN A 40 -4.63 9.49 -9.24
CA GLN A 40 -4.28 10.49 -10.27
C GLN A 40 -4.79 10.10 -11.66
N LEU A 41 -4.77 8.80 -12.02
CA LEU A 41 -5.37 8.36 -13.29
C LEU A 41 -6.87 8.61 -13.34
N ILE A 42 -7.56 8.41 -12.21
CA ILE A 42 -9.00 8.68 -12.10
C ILE A 42 -9.25 10.19 -12.20
N GLU A 43 -8.48 11.01 -11.48
CA GLU A 43 -8.59 12.47 -11.49
C GLU A 43 -8.37 13.06 -12.88
N ASN A 44 -7.40 12.52 -13.62
CA ASN A 44 -7.04 12.96 -14.96
C ASN A 44 -7.94 12.35 -16.08
N GLY A 45 -8.94 11.54 -15.71
CA GLY A 45 -9.91 10.99 -16.63
C GLY A 45 -9.40 9.82 -17.51
N TYR A 46 -8.26 9.23 -17.17
CA TYR A 46 -7.74 8.06 -17.89
C TYR A 46 -8.49 6.78 -17.53
N VAL A 47 -9.00 6.69 -16.31
CA VAL A 47 -9.67 5.51 -15.76
C VAL A 47 -10.87 5.95 -14.91
N ARG A 48 -11.95 5.17 -14.90
CA ARG A 48 -13.11 5.38 -14.04
C ARG A 48 -13.25 4.25 -13.03
N LEU A 49 -13.79 4.53 -11.84
CA LEU A 49 -14.09 3.49 -10.84
C LEU A 49 -15.05 2.41 -11.36
N THR A 50 -15.93 2.79 -12.29
CA THR A 50 -16.95 1.91 -12.89
C THR A 50 -16.46 1.19 -14.14
N ASP A 51 -15.25 1.44 -14.60
CA ASP A 51 -14.69 0.71 -15.72
C ASP A 51 -14.43 -0.75 -15.33
N ASN A 52 -14.79 -1.66 -16.20
CA ASN A 52 -14.45 -3.07 -16.08
C ASN A 52 -12.96 -3.29 -16.31
N VAL A 53 -12.36 -4.22 -15.59
CA VAL A 53 -10.94 -4.55 -15.69
C VAL A 53 -10.58 -5.06 -17.09
N ASP A 54 -11.47 -5.80 -17.75
CA ASP A 54 -11.26 -6.34 -19.09
C ASP A 54 -11.09 -5.26 -20.18
N ARG A 55 -11.54 -4.04 -19.92
CA ARG A 55 -11.26 -2.87 -20.78
C ARG A 55 -9.75 -2.62 -20.93
N TYR A 56 -8.98 -2.92 -19.91
CA TYR A 56 -7.52 -2.68 -19.83
C TYR A 56 -6.71 -3.97 -19.98
N ILE A 57 -7.26 -5.10 -19.51
CA ILE A 57 -6.68 -6.43 -19.58
C ILE A 57 -7.73 -7.35 -20.26
N PRO A 58 -7.75 -7.45 -21.61
CA PRO A 58 -8.85 -8.07 -22.36
C PRO A 58 -9.21 -9.50 -21.96
N ASP A 59 -8.24 -10.28 -21.48
CA ASP A 59 -8.47 -11.68 -21.06
C ASP A 59 -8.95 -11.81 -19.60
N PHE A 60 -9.24 -10.69 -18.93
CA PHE A 60 -9.63 -10.71 -17.52
C PHE A 60 -11.02 -11.30 -17.34
N LYS A 61 -11.09 -12.52 -16.81
CA LYS A 61 -12.35 -13.25 -16.65
C LYS A 61 -13.25 -12.62 -15.59
N PRO A 62 -14.57 -12.52 -15.83
CA PRO A 62 -15.55 -12.10 -14.83
C PRO A 62 -15.69 -13.14 -13.73
N TRP A 63 -16.37 -12.77 -12.65
CA TRP A 63 -16.97 -13.73 -11.74
C TRP A 63 -18.14 -14.43 -12.45
N LYS A 64 -18.29 -15.73 -12.19
CA LYS A 64 -19.40 -16.53 -12.72
C LYS A 64 -20.10 -17.22 -11.57
N ASN A 65 -21.43 -17.06 -11.50
CA ASN A 65 -22.26 -17.80 -10.55
C ASN A 65 -22.21 -19.30 -10.90
N PRO A 66 -21.82 -20.18 -9.96
CA PRO A 66 -21.69 -21.60 -10.24
C PRO A 66 -23.03 -22.30 -10.51
N GLU A 67 -24.15 -21.75 -10.01
CA GLU A 67 -25.48 -22.35 -10.15
C GLU A 67 -26.24 -21.80 -11.37
N SER A 68 -26.33 -20.47 -11.47
CA SER A 68 -27.13 -19.82 -12.54
C SER A 68 -26.33 -19.61 -13.84
N GLY A 69 -25.00 -19.62 -13.78
CA GLY A 69 -24.15 -19.27 -14.89
C GLY A 69 -24.06 -17.75 -15.18
N GLU A 70 -24.76 -16.92 -14.41
CA GLU A 70 -24.66 -15.45 -14.50
C GLU A 70 -23.20 -14.98 -14.37
N THR A 71 -22.81 -14.03 -15.18
CA THR A 71 -21.46 -13.41 -15.10
C THR A 71 -21.55 -11.96 -14.66
N VAL A 72 -20.60 -11.53 -13.84
CA VAL A 72 -20.43 -10.14 -13.40
C VAL A 72 -18.98 -9.74 -13.53
N ASP A 73 -18.76 -8.65 -14.28
CA ASP A 73 -17.43 -8.10 -14.49
C ASP A 73 -16.90 -7.47 -13.19
N ILE A 74 -15.58 -7.52 -13.04
CA ILE A 74 -14.88 -6.89 -11.93
C ILE A 74 -14.51 -5.47 -12.35
N THR A 75 -14.84 -4.49 -11.52
CA THR A 75 -14.54 -3.09 -11.79
C THR A 75 -13.25 -2.62 -11.07
N ILE A 76 -12.73 -1.46 -11.48
CA ILE A 76 -11.63 -0.77 -10.82
C ILE A 76 -11.93 -0.52 -9.35
N ARG A 77 -13.17 -0.13 -9.02
CA ARG A 77 -13.63 0.06 -7.65
C ARG A 77 -13.46 -1.23 -6.83
N ASP A 78 -13.85 -2.37 -7.39
CA ASP A 78 -13.80 -3.65 -6.68
C ASP A 78 -12.35 -4.07 -6.36
N LEU A 79 -11.39 -3.74 -7.24
CA LEU A 79 -9.97 -3.95 -6.96
C LEU A 79 -9.48 -3.04 -5.83
N LEU A 80 -9.78 -1.73 -5.89
CA LEU A 80 -9.33 -0.76 -4.89
C LEU A 80 -9.94 -1.00 -3.50
N SER A 81 -11.16 -1.55 -3.42
CA SER A 81 -11.86 -1.81 -2.16
C SER A 81 -11.75 -3.25 -1.67
N HIS A 82 -10.96 -4.11 -2.33
CA HIS A 82 -10.85 -5.53 -2.00
C HIS A 82 -12.18 -6.29 -2.01
N SER A 83 -13.10 -5.90 -2.89
CA SER A 83 -14.41 -6.53 -3.09
C SER A 83 -14.52 -7.29 -4.42
N SER A 84 -13.40 -7.57 -5.08
CA SER A 84 -13.35 -8.24 -6.39
C SER A 84 -13.62 -9.75 -6.34
N GLY A 85 -13.47 -10.38 -5.18
CA GLY A 85 -13.52 -11.84 -5.04
C GLY A 85 -12.24 -12.58 -5.47
N LEU A 86 -11.19 -11.89 -5.93
CA LEU A 86 -9.89 -12.52 -6.23
C LEU A 86 -9.28 -13.14 -4.97
N THR A 87 -8.64 -14.32 -5.11
CA THR A 87 -7.93 -14.96 -3.99
C THR A 87 -6.89 -14.02 -3.39
N PRO A 88 -6.53 -14.18 -2.09
CA PRO A 88 -5.61 -13.26 -1.40
C PRO A 88 -4.24 -13.14 -2.05
N TYR A 89 -3.64 -14.27 -2.44
CA TYR A 89 -2.30 -14.39 -3.04
C TYR A 89 -2.17 -15.73 -3.77
N ILE A 90 -1.04 -15.95 -4.42
CA ILE A 90 -0.65 -17.23 -5.04
C ILE A 90 0.62 -17.75 -4.39
N ASN A 91 0.88 -19.05 -4.53
CA ASN A 91 2.16 -19.62 -4.11
C ASN A 91 3.26 -19.21 -5.10
N SER A 92 4.19 -18.37 -4.63
CA SER A 92 5.25 -17.80 -5.47
C SER A 92 6.25 -18.84 -5.94
N ASP A 93 6.62 -19.81 -5.10
CA ASP A 93 7.58 -20.86 -5.48
C ASP A 93 7.01 -21.75 -6.58
N THR A 94 5.73 -22.12 -6.46
CA THR A 94 5.04 -22.90 -7.50
C THR A 94 4.97 -22.12 -8.81
N PHE A 95 4.60 -20.84 -8.74
CA PHE A 95 4.54 -19.99 -9.93
C PHE A 95 5.90 -19.85 -10.60
N VAL A 96 6.95 -19.55 -9.85
CA VAL A 96 8.32 -19.39 -10.38
C VAL A 96 8.83 -20.69 -10.99
N LYS A 97 8.55 -21.84 -10.37
CA LYS A 97 8.92 -23.15 -10.90
C LYS A 97 8.27 -23.44 -12.25
N GLU A 98 7.01 -23.00 -12.43
CA GLU A 98 6.23 -23.30 -13.65
C GLU A 98 6.46 -22.27 -14.76
N TYR A 99 6.55 -20.98 -14.41
CA TYR A 99 6.54 -19.88 -15.38
C TYR A 99 7.79 -18.99 -15.36
N GLY A 100 8.75 -19.26 -14.46
CA GLY A 100 9.92 -18.42 -14.27
C GLY A 100 9.69 -17.23 -13.32
N GLY A 101 10.79 -16.72 -12.76
CA GLY A 101 10.79 -15.51 -11.94
C GLY A 101 10.81 -14.23 -12.78
N ASN A 102 10.59 -13.08 -12.11
CA ASN A 102 10.58 -11.75 -12.73
C ASN A 102 9.76 -11.70 -14.04
N ASN A 103 8.51 -12.15 -13.96
CA ASN A 103 7.64 -12.31 -15.11
C ASN A 103 6.25 -11.65 -14.88
N PRO A 104 6.20 -10.31 -14.83
CA PRO A 104 4.95 -9.56 -14.58
C PRO A 104 3.86 -9.80 -15.63
N GLU A 105 4.24 -10.02 -16.89
CA GLU A 105 3.30 -10.32 -17.98
C GLU A 105 2.60 -11.65 -17.76
N LYS A 106 3.35 -12.66 -17.34
CA LYS A 106 2.78 -13.97 -17.03
C LYS A 106 1.92 -13.93 -15.77
N MET A 107 2.31 -13.11 -14.79
CA MET A 107 1.51 -12.87 -13.60
C MET A 107 0.17 -12.20 -13.93
N GLU A 108 0.17 -11.20 -14.83
CA GLU A 108 -1.05 -10.58 -15.33
C GLU A 108 -1.98 -11.62 -15.98
N TRP A 109 -1.45 -12.41 -16.92
CA TRP A 109 -2.20 -13.48 -17.58
C TRP A 109 -2.74 -14.49 -16.56
N TYR A 110 -1.93 -14.88 -15.56
CA TYR A 110 -2.33 -15.83 -14.53
C TYR A 110 -3.50 -15.29 -13.67
N ILE A 111 -3.40 -14.05 -13.24
CA ILE A 111 -4.50 -13.39 -12.50
C ILE A 111 -5.75 -13.29 -13.38
N ALA A 112 -5.58 -12.86 -14.62
CA ALA A 112 -6.68 -12.68 -15.55
C ALA A 112 -7.46 -13.96 -15.82
N THR A 113 -6.76 -15.10 -15.99
CA THR A 113 -7.33 -16.31 -16.57
C THR A 113 -7.40 -17.52 -15.62
N GLN A 114 -6.52 -17.64 -14.62
CA GLN A 114 -6.38 -18.85 -13.79
C GLN A 114 -6.87 -18.65 -12.35
N VAL A 115 -6.78 -17.43 -11.80
CA VAL A 115 -7.16 -17.16 -10.42
C VAL A 115 -8.67 -17.28 -10.22
N LYS A 116 -9.08 -17.91 -9.11
CA LYS A 116 -10.48 -18.05 -8.71
C LYS A 116 -11.08 -16.70 -8.31
N ARG A 117 -12.37 -16.49 -8.69
CA ARG A 117 -13.26 -15.44 -8.19
C ARG A 117 -14.21 -16.07 -7.19
N ASN A 118 -14.06 -15.74 -5.90
CA ASN A 118 -14.68 -16.48 -4.80
C ASN A 118 -16.12 -16.07 -4.52
N PHE A 119 -16.50 -14.83 -4.83
CA PHE A 119 -17.84 -14.28 -4.65
C PHE A 119 -18.13 -13.21 -5.70
N ARG A 120 -19.38 -12.80 -5.80
CA ARG A 120 -19.85 -11.72 -6.69
C ARG A 120 -19.17 -10.39 -6.31
N PRO A 121 -18.57 -9.67 -7.25
CA PRO A 121 -17.92 -8.38 -6.98
C PRO A 121 -18.84 -7.39 -6.25
N GLY A 122 -18.31 -6.69 -5.28
CA GLY A 122 -19.03 -5.70 -4.48
C GLY A 122 -19.88 -6.24 -3.33
N THR A 123 -20.02 -7.58 -3.17
CA THR A 123 -20.93 -8.16 -2.18
C THR A 123 -20.26 -8.62 -0.89
N ASP A 124 -18.94 -8.77 -0.89
CA ASP A 124 -18.19 -9.24 0.27
C ASP A 124 -16.76 -8.69 0.24
N PHE A 125 -16.03 -8.87 1.33
CA PHE A 125 -14.66 -8.45 1.52
C PHE A 125 -13.69 -9.62 1.53
N MET A 126 -12.69 -9.59 0.65
CA MET A 126 -11.53 -10.48 0.69
C MET A 126 -10.26 -9.71 0.37
N TYR A 127 -9.42 -9.48 1.39
CA TYR A 127 -8.14 -8.84 1.18
C TYR A 127 -7.30 -9.61 0.16
N SER A 128 -6.97 -8.98 -0.96
CA SER A 128 -6.22 -9.62 -2.04
C SER A 128 -5.07 -8.77 -2.53
N CYS A 129 -3.86 -9.29 -2.45
CA CYS A 129 -2.68 -8.70 -3.06
C CYS A 129 -2.78 -8.65 -4.60
N LEU A 130 -3.51 -9.61 -5.19
CA LEU A 130 -3.69 -9.69 -6.64
C LEU A 130 -4.47 -8.51 -7.21
N ASN A 131 -5.36 -7.90 -6.42
CA ASN A 131 -6.04 -6.66 -6.80
C ASN A 131 -5.03 -5.56 -7.14
N PHE A 132 -4.02 -5.40 -6.32
CA PHE A 132 -3.05 -4.32 -6.45
C PHE A 132 -1.98 -4.62 -7.50
N VAL A 133 -1.65 -5.88 -7.73
CA VAL A 133 -0.87 -6.29 -8.92
C VAL A 133 -1.65 -5.97 -10.20
N THR A 134 -2.97 -6.23 -10.21
CA THR A 134 -3.83 -5.90 -11.36
C THR A 134 -3.89 -4.38 -11.60
N LEU A 135 -4.06 -3.58 -10.53
CA LEU A 135 -4.04 -2.12 -10.61
C LEU A 135 -2.70 -1.59 -11.15
N GLN A 136 -1.57 -2.14 -10.71
CA GLN A 136 -0.26 -1.82 -11.28
C GLN A 136 -0.24 -2.07 -12.80
N ARG A 137 -0.68 -3.25 -13.24
CA ARG A 137 -0.66 -3.61 -14.66
C ARG A 137 -1.55 -2.71 -15.50
N ILE A 138 -2.71 -2.29 -14.96
CA ILE A 138 -3.59 -1.31 -15.61
C ILE A 138 -2.89 0.05 -15.72
N LEU A 139 -2.28 0.54 -14.62
CA LEU A 139 -1.52 1.79 -14.64
C LEU A 139 -0.43 1.76 -15.73
N GLU A 140 0.39 0.70 -15.74
CA GLU A 140 1.48 0.55 -16.70
C GLU A 140 0.98 0.49 -18.16
N ARG A 141 -0.17 -0.12 -18.40
CA ARG A 141 -0.80 -0.15 -19.74
C ARG A 141 -1.35 1.21 -20.18
N VAL A 142 -1.95 1.94 -19.25
CA VAL A 142 -2.59 3.24 -19.53
C VAL A 142 -1.55 4.34 -19.72
N THR A 143 -0.49 4.33 -18.95
CA THR A 143 0.54 5.37 -18.95
C THR A 143 1.75 5.05 -19.86
N GLY A 144 2.00 3.77 -20.11
CA GLY A 144 3.23 3.31 -20.76
C GLY A 144 4.47 3.34 -19.85
N GLU A 145 4.28 3.67 -18.57
CA GLU A 145 5.35 3.80 -17.59
C GLU A 145 5.27 2.72 -16.51
N LYS A 146 6.38 2.35 -15.90
CA LYS A 146 6.37 1.46 -14.75
C LYS A 146 5.78 2.16 -13.53
N LEU A 147 5.04 1.41 -12.69
CA LEU A 147 4.42 1.97 -11.46
C LEU A 147 5.44 2.74 -10.60
N TYR A 148 6.62 2.20 -10.41
CA TYR A 148 7.63 2.82 -9.56
C TYR A 148 8.15 4.15 -10.11
N GLU A 149 8.30 4.27 -11.45
CA GLU A 149 8.71 5.52 -12.11
C GLU A 149 7.61 6.56 -12.00
N TYR A 150 6.37 6.12 -12.24
CA TYR A 150 5.20 6.99 -12.11
C TYR A 150 5.03 7.52 -10.69
N ALA A 151 5.08 6.63 -9.68
CA ALA A 151 4.94 7.00 -8.27
C ALA A 151 6.07 7.91 -7.80
N GLN A 152 7.33 7.63 -8.21
CA GLN A 152 8.47 8.46 -7.89
C GLN A 152 8.24 9.89 -8.39
N ARG A 153 8.02 10.05 -9.68
CA ARG A 153 7.91 11.37 -10.33
C ARG A 153 6.66 12.15 -9.91
N ASN A 154 5.50 11.48 -9.80
CA ASN A 154 4.23 12.17 -9.64
C ASN A 154 3.73 12.23 -8.18
N VAL A 155 4.35 11.49 -7.27
CA VAL A 155 3.97 11.49 -5.85
C VAL A 155 5.16 11.84 -4.97
N PHE A 156 6.23 11.05 -5.00
CA PHE A 156 7.32 11.18 -4.04
C PHE A 156 8.15 12.44 -4.27
N ASP A 157 8.57 12.71 -5.50
CA ASP A 157 9.33 13.91 -5.85
C ASP A 157 8.50 15.19 -5.69
N VAL A 158 7.19 15.15 -6.01
CA VAL A 158 6.28 16.29 -5.83
C VAL A 158 6.15 16.68 -4.36
N LEU A 159 6.16 15.71 -3.45
CA LEU A 159 6.15 15.95 -2.00
C LEU A 159 7.54 16.19 -1.40
N GLY A 160 8.61 16.09 -2.19
CA GLY A 160 9.99 16.27 -1.75
C GLY A 160 10.49 15.14 -0.84
N LEU A 161 9.99 13.91 -1.02
CA LEU A 161 10.40 12.76 -0.22
C LEU A 161 11.78 12.27 -0.67
N THR A 162 12.71 12.23 0.25
CA THR A 162 14.11 11.84 -0.04
C THR A 162 14.45 10.41 0.41
N HIS A 163 13.60 9.80 1.22
CA HIS A 163 13.79 8.50 1.83
C HIS A 163 12.68 7.50 1.45
N THR A 164 11.85 7.82 0.45
CA THR A 164 10.75 6.97 -0.01
C THR A 164 10.97 6.56 -1.46
N CYS A 165 11.05 5.26 -1.71
CA CYS A 165 11.22 4.72 -3.06
C CYS A 165 10.83 3.24 -3.13
N TYR A 166 10.73 2.72 -4.36
CA TYR A 166 10.73 1.29 -4.64
C TYR A 166 12.18 0.82 -4.82
N PHE A 167 12.62 -0.19 -4.06
CA PHE A 167 14.04 -0.56 -4.02
C PHE A 167 14.63 -1.31 -5.22
N PRO A 168 13.92 -2.00 -6.08
CA PRO A 168 14.52 -2.40 -7.35
C PRO A 168 15.09 -1.25 -8.17
N LEU A 169 14.76 -0.02 -7.80
CA LEU A 169 15.40 1.21 -8.31
C LEU A 169 16.91 1.31 -8.02
N ILE A 170 17.47 0.49 -7.12
CA ILE A 170 18.92 0.38 -6.95
C ILE A 170 19.64 0.15 -8.30
N TYR A 171 18.92 -0.48 -9.24
CA TYR A 171 19.44 -0.81 -10.57
C TYR A 171 18.99 0.17 -11.66
N THR A 172 18.28 1.24 -11.32
CA THR A 172 17.84 2.25 -12.29
C THR A 172 18.50 3.60 -12.00
N PRO A 173 18.89 4.37 -13.05
CA PRO A 173 19.51 5.69 -12.89
C PRO A 173 18.62 6.76 -12.23
N ALA A 174 17.33 6.45 -12.01
CA ALA A 174 16.36 7.43 -11.54
C ALA A 174 16.56 7.90 -10.09
N VAL A 175 17.27 7.12 -9.25
CA VAL A 175 17.55 7.47 -7.85
C VAL A 175 19.05 7.55 -7.63
N SER A 176 19.58 8.77 -7.59
CA SER A 176 21.01 9.03 -7.51
C SER A 176 21.70 8.58 -6.21
N ASN A 177 20.92 8.36 -5.13
CA ASN A 177 21.39 7.98 -3.80
C ASN A 177 20.97 6.57 -3.36
N SER A 178 20.63 5.69 -4.30
CA SER A 178 20.07 4.36 -4.01
C SER A 178 20.97 3.48 -3.13
N ALA A 179 22.29 3.54 -3.29
CA ALA A 179 23.23 2.77 -2.46
C ALA A 179 23.25 3.28 -1.00
N GLU A 180 23.17 4.59 -0.79
CA GLU A 180 23.06 5.22 0.52
C GLU A 180 21.75 4.80 1.21
N LEU A 181 20.62 4.92 0.52
CA LEU A 181 19.31 4.49 1.03
C LEU A 181 19.30 3.00 1.39
N ALA A 182 19.95 2.15 0.60
CA ALA A 182 20.04 0.72 0.90
C ALA A 182 20.75 0.45 2.23
N GLY A 183 21.77 1.26 2.58
CA GLY A 183 22.49 1.21 3.86
C GLY A 183 21.63 1.60 5.07
N LEU A 184 20.56 2.39 4.86
CA LEU A 184 19.63 2.79 5.90
C LEU A 184 18.55 1.74 6.18
N CYS A 185 18.37 0.73 5.30
CA CYS A 185 17.28 -0.23 5.43
C CYS A 185 17.41 -1.13 6.66
N ALA A 186 16.30 -1.25 7.39
CA ALA A 186 16.15 -2.31 8.37
C ALA A 186 16.07 -3.66 7.64
N PRO A 187 16.84 -4.67 8.09
CA PRO A 187 16.74 -6.02 7.56
C PRO A 187 15.37 -6.63 7.90
N THR A 188 14.89 -7.52 7.05
CA THR A 188 13.72 -8.33 7.34
C THR A 188 14.14 -9.78 7.68
N GLU A 189 13.38 -10.78 7.28
CA GLU A 189 13.55 -12.17 7.64
C GLU A 189 14.87 -12.77 7.11
N VAL A 190 15.54 -13.55 7.96
CA VAL A 190 16.72 -14.34 7.56
C VAL A 190 16.28 -15.48 6.65
N GLN A 191 16.90 -15.56 5.49
CA GLN A 191 16.60 -16.56 4.48
C GLN A 191 17.38 -17.87 4.73
N ALA A 192 17.09 -18.91 3.94
CA ALA A 192 17.72 -20.23 4.08
C ALA A 192 19.26 -20.22 3.95
N ASP A 193 19.83 -19.21 3.33
CA ASP A 193 21.28 -19.00 3.23
C ASP A 193 21.91 -18.34 4.47
N GLY A 194 21.09 -18.08 5.50
CA GLY A 194 21.53 -17.46 6.77
C GLY A 194 21.64 -15.94 6.71
N LYS A 195 21.24 -15.27 5.61
CA LYS A 195 21.31 -13.82 5.46
C LYS A 195 19.92 -13.20 5.52
N PRO A 196 19.78 -12.06 6.22
CA PRO A 196 18.53 -11.32 6.19
C PRO A 196 18.34 -10.59 4.84
N LEU A 197 17.11 -10.38 4.45
CA LEU A 197 16.79 -9.49 3.32
C LEU A 197 17.02 -8.05 3.74
N VAL A 198 17.86 -7.32 2.99
CA VAL A 198 18.14 -5.89 3.18
C VAL A 198 17.90 -5.18 1.86
N ALA A 199 17.14 -4.10 1.87
CA ALA A 199 16.78 -3.35 0.65
C ALA A 199 16.15 -4.25 -0.45
N GLN A 200 15.54 -5.33 -0.04
CA GLN A 200 14.80 -6.25 -0.88
C GLN A 200 13.42 -6.47 -0.26
N VAL A 201 12.41 -6.50 -1.11
CA VAL A 201 11.02 -6.66 -0.68
C VAL A 201 10.83 -8.01 0.02
N HIS A 202 10.23 -8.00 1.20
CA HIS A 202 9.93 -9.21 1.97
C HIS A 202 8.87 -10.08 1.28
N ASP A 203 7.82 -9.46 0.73
CA ASP A 203 6.74 -10.17 0.03
C ASP A 203 7.29 -11.03 -1.11
N PRO A 204 7.13 -12.37 -1.09
CA PRO A 204 7.72 -13.27 -2.09
C PRO A 204 7.17 -13.04 -3.50
N MET A 205 5.88 -12.71 -3.63
CA MET A 205 5.26 -12.47 -4.94
C MET A 205 5.84 -11.20 -5.57
N ALA A 206 5.96 -10.13 -4.78
CA ALA A 206 6.59 -8.89 -5.22
C ALA A 206 8.07 -9.11 -5.58
N ARG A 207 8.84 -9.81 -4.72
CA ARG A 207 10.27 -10.04 -4.92
C ARG A 207 10.57 -10.97 -6.07
N MET A 208 9.91 -12.13 -6.12
CA MET A 208 10.29 -13.22 -7.04
C MET A 208 9.60 -13.11 -8.40
N ILE A 209 8.37 -12.58 -8.44
CA ILE A 209 7.55 -12.58 -9.67
C ILE A 209 7.52 -11.19 -10.30
N MET A 210 7.36 -10.13 -9.49
CA MET A 210 7.18 -8.77 -9.97
C MET A 210 8.48 -7.95 -10.03
N GLY A 211 9.64 -8.59 -9.83
CA GLY A 211 10.95 -7.92 -9.87
C GLY A 211 11.19 -6.91 -8.74
N GLY A 212 10.48 -7.08 -7.61
CA GLY A 212 10.57 -6.23 -6.44
C GLY A 212 9.71 -4.95 -6.51
N ASN A 213 9.19 -4.59 -7.68
CA ASN A 213 8.31 -3.45 -7.88
C ASN A 213 6.89 -3.94 -8.09
N SER A 214 6.09 -3.95 -7.04
CA SER A 214 4.75 -4.49 -7.14
C SER A 214 3.71 -3.55 -6.55
N GLY A 215 2.55 -3.52 -7.17
CA GLY A 215 1.43 -2.73 -6.67
C GLY A 215 0.98 -3.14 -5.26
N ASN A 216 1.27 -4.37 -4.84
CA ASN A 216 0.90 -4.86 -3.51
C ASN A 216 1.96 -4.62 -2.42
N ALA A 217 3.24 -4.41 -2.78
CA ALA A 217 4.37 -4.21 -1.87
C ALA A 217 5.60 -3.69 -2.62
N GLY A 218 6.60 -3.18 -1.91
CA GLY A 218 7.88 -2.78 -2.50
C GLY A 218 8.31 -1.35 -2.23
N VAL A 219 7.47 -0.53 -1.61
CA VAL A 219 7.87 0.80 -1.13
C VAL A 219 8.63 0.65 0.17
N PHE A 220 9.76 1.34 0.25
CA PHE A 220 10.53 1.57 1.47
C PHE A 220 10.43 3.03 1.87
N SER A 221 10.37 3.30 3.17
CA SER A 221 10.26 4.66 3.69
C SER A 221 10.63 4.73 5.16
N ASN A 222 10.75 5.95 5.68
CA ASN A 222 10.87 6.24 7.10
C ASN A 222 9.63 6.97 7.64
N ALA A 223 9.60 7.24 8.94
CA ALA A 223 8.45 7.87 9.57
C ALA A 223 8.31 9.35 9.19
N GLU A 224 9.39 10.04 8.89
CA GLU A 224 9.39 11.45 8.49
C GLU A 224 8.71 11.62 7.13
N ASP A 225 9.16 10.91 6.10
CA ASP A 225 8.56 10.96 4.76
C ASP A 225 7.09 10.51 4.77
N LEU A 226 6.77 9.45 5.54
CA LEU A 226 5.37 9.03 5.70
C LEU A 226 4.51 10.11 6.35
N SER A 227 5.06 10.91 7.26
CA SER A 227 4.34 12.03 7.88
C SER A 227 3.99 13.12 6.86
N VAL A 228 4.85 13.35 5.88
CA VAL A 228 4.60 14.28 4.76
C VAL A 228 3.44 13.78 3.89
N ILE A 229 3.42 12.50 3.56
CA ILE A 229 2.29 11.88 2.82
C ILE A 229 0.98 12.03 3.62
N CYS A 230 1.01 11.71 4.91
CA CYS A 230 -0.16 11.84 5.78
C CYS A 230 -0.65 13.29 5.84
N ALA A 231 0.26 14.26 5.97
CA ALA A 231 -0.07 15.69 5.98
C ALA A 231 -0.73 16.12 4.66
N ALA A 232 -0.20 15.68 3.51
CA ALA A 232 -0.80 15.97 2.22
C ALA A 232 -2.23 15.42 2.13
N ILE A 233 -2.47 14.18 2.56
CA ILE A 233 -3.81 13.58 2.57
C ILE A 233 -4.76 14.38 3.49
N MET A 234 -4.36 14.69 4.72
CA MET A 234 -5.15 15.46 5.68
C MET A 234 -5.48 16.86 5.19
N ASN A 235 -4.67 17.44 4.32
CA ASN A 235 -4.84 18.77 3.78
C ASN A 235 -5.45 18.80 2.35
N GLY A 236 -6.13 17.72 1.96
CA GLY A 236 -6.83 17.66 0.68
C GLY A 236 -5.92 17.51 -0.54
N GLY A 237 -4.80 16.82 -0.36
CA GLY A 237 -3.91 16.36 -1.43
C GLY A 237 -2.69 17.23 -1.71
N CYS A 238 -2.39 18.21 -0.85
CA CYS A 238 -1.15 19.00 -0.91
C CYS A 238 -0.66 19.37 0.49
N LEU A 239 0.56 19.86 0.60
CA LEU A 239 1.07 20.44 1.84
C LEU A 239 0.51 21.85 2.05
N VAL A 240 0.63 22.36 3.27
CA VAL A 240 0.26 23.72 3.64
C VAL A 240 1.44 24.46 4.28
N ASP A 241 1.48 25.77 4.12
CA ASP A 241 2.43 26.64 4.80
C ASP A 241 2.07 26.82 6.30
N LYS A 242 2.91 27.54 7.04
CA LYS A 242 2.68 27.83 8.47
C LYS A 242 1.39 28.62 8.75
N LYS A 243 0.79 29.23 7.74
CA LYS A 243 -0.49 29.97 7.83
C LYS A 243 -1.68 29.13 7.40
N GLY A 244 -1.46 27.89 6.98
CA GLY A 244 -2.50 26.97 6.50
C GLY A 244 -2.87 27.15 5.02
N ASN A 245 -2.12 27.95 4.24
CA ASN A 245 -2.36 28.07 2.81
C ASN A 245 -1.79 26.89 2.04
N SER A 246 -2.52 26.40 1.06
CA SER A 246 -2.09 25.30 0.19
C SER A 246 -0.82 25.65 -0.59
N LEU A 247 0.15 24.75 -0.55
CA LEU A 247 1.36 24.79 -1.38
C LEU A 247 1.09 24.02 -2.66
N GLU A 248 0.56 24.69 -3.67
CA GLU A 248 0.09 24.05 -4.91
C GLU A 248 1.17 23.27 -5.67
N SER A 249 2.46 23.64 -5.53
CA SER A 249 3.58 22.89 -6.08
C SER A 249 3.75 21.50 -5.49
N THR A 250 3.11 21.22 -4.34
CA THR A 250 3.14 19.92 -3.66
C THR A 250 1.82 19.14 -3.82
N ARG A 251 0.95 19.57 -4.73
CA ARG A 251 -0.34 18.91 -4.94
C ARG A 251 -0.18 17.61 -5.69
N ILE A 252 -0.53 16.51 -5.02
CA ILE A 252 -0.57 15.17 -5.60
C ILE A 252 -1.99 14.73 -5.98
N LEU A 253 -3.02 15.26 -5.33
CA LEU A 253 -4.44 14.99 -5.59
C LEU A 253 -5.28 16.25 -5.32
N SER A 254 -6.44 16.35 -5.95
CA SER A 254 -7.44 17.36 -5.59
C SER A 254 -8.17 17.00 -4.29
N PRO A 255 -8.77 17.98 -3.59
CA PRO A 255 -9.60 17.70 -2.42
C PRO A 255 -10.79 16.78 -2.73
N ALA A 256 -11.32 16.81 -3.94
CA ALA A 256 -12.41 15.94 -4.38
C ALA A 256 -11.94 14.48 -4.47
N THR A 257 -10.76 14.26 -5.02
CA THR A 257 -10.14 12.94 -5.16
C THR A 257 -9.75 12.37 -3.80
N VAL A 258 -9.23 13.19 -2.88
CA VAL A 258 -8.94 12.74 -1.51
C VAL A 258 -10.24 12.32 -0.80
N ARG A 259 -11.32 13.09 -0.90
CA ARG A 259 -12.62 12.67 -0.34
C ARG A 259 -13.12 11.36 -0.91
N LEU A 260 -13.03 11.19 -2.24
CA LEU A 260 -13.40 9.96 -2.91
C LEU A 260 -12.56 8.78 -2.39
N MET A 261 -11.24 8.95 -2.32
CA MET A 261 -10.30 7.94 -1.84
C MET A 261 -10.57 7.49 -0.41
N THR A 262 -10.97 8.40 0.47
CA THR A 262 -11.16 8.14 1.91
C THR A 262 -12.60 7.76 2.29
N THR A 263 -13.50 7.65 1.30
CA THR A 263 -14.92 7.30 1.49
C THR A 263 -15.15 5.85 1.07
N ILE A 264 -15.96 5.13 1.86
CA ILE A 264 -16.43 3.79 1.48
C ILE A 264 -17.39 3.92 0.29
N PRO A 265 -17.14 3.21 -0.83
CA PRO A 265 -18.03 3.25 -1.98
C PRO A 265 -19.45 2.76 -1.61
N SER A 266 -20.47 3.60 -1.85
CA SER A 266 -21.87 3.28 -1.55
C SER A 266 -22.46 2.15 -2.40
N GLN A 267 -21.78 1.76 -3.47
CA GLN A 267 -22.17 0.66 -4.35
C GLN A 267 -21.73 -0.71 -3.81
N ASN A 268 -20.82 -0.74 -2.85
CA ASN A 268 -20.42 -1.97 -2.20
C ASN A 268 -21.36 -2.31 -1.05
N ASP A 269 -21.47 -3.61 -0.72
CA ASP A 269 -22.13 -4.02 0.51
C ASP A 269 -21.45 -3.33 1.72
N PRO A 270 -22.23 -2.84 2.70
CA PRO A 270 -21.65 -2.18 3.88
C PRO A 270 -20.65 -3.06 4.66
N SER A 271 -20.76 -4.38 4.58
CA SER A 271 -19.81 -5.32 5.23
C SER A 271 -18.40 -5.27 4.66
N VAL A 272 -18.21 -4.75 3.44
CA VAL A 272 -16.89 -4.56 2.83
C VAL A 272 -16.04 -3.64 3.68
N GLY A 273 -16.57 -2.54 4.18
CA GLY A 273 -15.93 -1.65 5.14
C GLY A 273 -14.62 -0.99 4.68
N ARG A 274 -14.32 -1.03 3.37
CA ARG A 274 -13.08 -0.51 2.77
C ARG A 274 -13.33 0.76 1.97
N ALA A 275 -12.49 1.75 2.18
CA ALA A 275 -12.32 2.86 1.26
C ALA A 275 -11.39 2.44 0.09
N LEU A 276 -11.06 3.35 -0.82
CA LEU A 276 -10.23 3.02 -1.97
C LEU A 276 -8.75 2.92 -1.55
N GLY A 277 -8.23 1.70 -1.52
CA GLY A 277 -6.87 1.39 -1.07
C GLY A 277 -6.69 1.36 0.46
N TRP A 278 -7.56 1.98 1.22
CA TRP A 278 -7.46 2.13 2.68
C TRP A 278 -8.48 1.28 3.43
N ASP A 279 -8.12 0.86 4.63
CA ASP A 279 -9.07 0.28 5.56
C ASP A 279 -9.82 1.38 6.33
N LYS A 280 -11.08 1.15 6.61
CA LYS A 280 -11.91 2.10 7.37
C LYS A 280 -12.75 1.39 8.43
N LYS A 281 -13.61 0.46 8.02
CA LYS A 281 -14.55 -0.25 8.89
C LYS A 281 -14.57 -1.77 8.65
N SER A 282 -13.55 -2.33 7.99
CA SER A 282 -13.49 -3.77 7.77
C SER A 282 -13.20 -4.52 9.08
N SER A 283 -13.25 -5.84 9.03
CA SER A 283 -12.89 -6.71 10.16
C SER A 283 -11.44 -6.52 10.65
N HIS A 284 -10.58 -5.86 9.88
CA HIS A 284 -9.19 -5.56 10.24
C HIS A 284 -8.99 -4.18 10.86
N SER A 285 -10.00 -3.31 10.84
CA SER A 285 -9.88 -1.90 11.23
C SER A 285 -9.66 -1.65 12.73
N GLY A 286 -9.85 -2.66 13.59
CA GLY A 286 -9.60 -2.55 15.03
C GLY A 286 -8.15 -2.17 15.40
N LEU A 287 -7.21 -2.29 14.47
CA LEU A 287 -5.81 -1.93 14.69
C LEU A 287 -5.57 -0.41 14.76
N ARG A 288 -6.58 0.44 14.41
CA ARG A 288 -6.55 1.90 14.63
C ARG A 288 -6.77 2.29 16.09
N GLY A 289 -7.03 1.33 16.98
CA GLY A 289 -7.45 1.57 18.35
C GLY A 289 -8.96 1.84 18.47
N ASP A 290 -9.39 2.12 19.69
CA ASP A 290 -10.81 2.23 20.06
C ASP A 290 -11.31 3.68 20.06
N LEU A 291 -10.39 4.66 20.14
CA LEU A 291 -10.74 6.08 20.37
C LEU A 291 -10.84 6.91 19.07
N PHE A 292 -10.13 6.51 18.00
CA PHE A 292 -10.27 7.21 16.72
C PHE A 292 -11.63 6.97 16.09
N ASN A 293 -12.25 8.04 15.58
CA ASN A 293 -13.55 8.01 14.92
C ASN A 293 -13.49 7.18 13.62
N PRO A 294 -14.25 6.07 13.50
CA PRO A 294 -14.24 5.24 12.29
C PRO A 294 -14.77 5.95 11.04
N GLU A 295 -15.52 7.05 11.20
CA GLU A 295 -16.05 7.80 10.04
C GLU A 295 -14.99 8.69 9.39
N THR A 296 -14.02 9.15 10.15
CA THR A 296 -13.00 10.12 9.70
C THR A 296 -11.61 9.50 9.56
N THR A 297 -11.42 8.29 10.13
CA THR A 297 -10.13 7.61 10.17
C THR A 297 -9.99 6.58 9.06
N ILE A 298 -8.88 6.64 8.36
CA ILE A 298 -8.40 5.60 7.44
C ILE A 298 -7.10 5.01 7.98
N MET A 299 -6.81 3.76 7.64
CA MET A 299 -5.59 3.10 8.08
C MET A 299 -5.10 2.05 7.09
N HIS A 300 -3.85 1.65 7.23
CA HIS A 300 -3.34 0.42 6.66
C HIS A 300 -2.18 -0.16 7.47
N THR A 301 -1.99 -1.46 7.35
CA THR A 301 -0.90 -2.18 8.02
C THR A 301 -0.04 -2.93 7.02
N GLY A 302 1.25 -3.10 7.35
CA GLY A 302 2.19 -3.93 6.61
C GLY A 302 2.51 -5.23 7.36
N TYR A 303 2.73 -6.29 6.59
CA TYR A 303 3.07 -7.60 7.13
C TYR A 303 4.36 -7.59 7.94
N THR A 304 5.34 -6.83 7.49
CA THR A 304 6.64 -6.63 8.14
C THR A 304 6.56 -5.99 9.53
N GLY A 305 5.45 -5.33 9.85
CA GLY A 305 5.22 -4.71 11.16
C GLY A 305 4.80 -3.24 11.10
N THR A 306 4.84 -2.64 9.92
CA THR A 306 4.51 -1.22 9.70
C THR A 306 3.01 -0.94 9.79
N SER A 307 2.64 0.28 10.15
CA SER A 307 1.26 0.76 10.12
C SER A 307 1.17 2.28 10.02
N VAL A 308 0.11 2.74 9.38
CA VAL A 308 -0.27 4.15 9.25
C VAL A 308 -1.75 4.28 9.57
N VAL A 309 -2.09 5.20 10.47
CA VAL A 309 -3.46 5.63 10.80
C VAL A 309 -3.54 7.11 10.54
N ILE A 310 -4.58 7.57 9.85
CA ILE A 310 -4.80 8.98 9.53
C ILE A 310 -6.23 9.31 9.92
N ASP A 311 -6.40 10.22 10.87
CA ASP A 311 -7.69 10.82 11.18
C ASP A 311 -7.78 12.20 10.57
N THR A 312 -8.71 12.35 9.62
CA THR A 312 -8.86 13.59 8.85
C THR A 312 -9.59 14.69 9.63
N GLU A 313 -10.33 14.35 10.66
CA GLU A 313 -11.05 15.29 11.52
C GLU A 313 -10.09 15.97 12.49
N SER A 314 -9.39 15.21 13.32
CA SER A 314 -8.42 15.75 14.29
C SER A 314 -7.09 16.16 13.65
N LYS A 315 -6.90 15.96 12.35
CA LYS A 315 -5.63 16.19 11.64
C LYS A 315 -4.45 15.48 12.29
N THR A 316 -4.69 14.25 12.74
CA THR A 316 -3.70 13.43 13.44
C THR A 316 -3.31 12.21 12.61
N ALA A 317 -2.01 11.94 12.54
CA ALA A 317 -1.50 10.68 11.98
C ALA A 317 -0.69 9.91 13.02
N VAL A 318 -0.84 8.59 13.03
CA VAL A 318 -0.01 7.66 13.83
C VAL A 318 0.74 6.76 12.88
N ILE A 319 2.05 6.90 12.87
CA ILE A 319 2.97 6.10 12.06
C ILE A 319 3.80 5.25 13.03
N LEU A 320 3.60 3.95 12.97
CA LEU A 320 4.34 2.99 13.78
C LEU A 320 5.09 2.04 12.86
N LEU A 321 6.41 2.17 12.82
CA LEU A 321 7.30 1.34 12.02
C LEU A 321 8.02 0.35 12.93
N THR A 322 7.73 -0.91 12.77
CA THR A 322 8.40 -2.03 13.42
C THR A 322 8.77 -3.07 12.37
N HIS A 323 9.72 -3.94 12.64
CA HIS A 323 10.08 -5.06 11.76
C HIS A 323 9.96 -6.39 12.49
N ARG A 324 8.72 -6.81 12.76
CA ARG A 324 8.40 -8.03 13.51
C ARG A 324 8.93 -9.32 12.86
N VAL A 325 9.28 -9.25 11.58
CA VAL A 325 9.79 -10.40 10.81
C VAL A 325 11.31 -10.57 10.91
N HIS A 326 12.02 -9.67 11.62
CA HIS A 326 13.47 -9.78 11.81
C HIS A 326 13.81 -10.30 13.22
N PRO A 327 14.71 -11.30 13.34
CA PRO A 327 15.36 -12.09 12.29
C PRO A 327 14.45 -13.20 11.73
N GLU A 328 13.34 -13.51 12.39
CA GLU A 328 12.38 -14.54 12.04
C GLU A 328 10.95 -14.00 12.09
N ASP A 329 10.08 -14.51 11.21
CA ASP A 329 8.65 -14.20 11.24
C ASP A 329 7.97 -14.83 12.45
N LYS A 330 8.07 -14.16 13.59
CA LYS A 330 7.49 -14.59 14.88
C LYS A 330 6.66 -13.48 15.52
N GLY A 331 5.57 -13.90 16.15
CA GLY A 331 4.71 -13.01 16.93
C GLY A 331 3.88 -12.04 16.10
N GLY A 332 3.24 -11.10 16.78
CA GLY A 332 2.37 -10.11 16.16
C GLY A 332 2.44 -8.76 16.87
N VAL A 333 2.23 -7.69 16.11
CA VAL A 333 2.24 -6.31 16.61
C VAL A 333 0.83 -5.67 16.62
N GLY A 334 -0.22 -6.46 16.38
CA GLY A 334 -1.60 -5.95 16.32
C GLY A 334 -2.01 -5.20 17.58
N ARG A 335 -1.81 -5.82 18.75
CA ARG A 335 -2.11 -5.17 20.02
C ARG A 335 -1.29 -3.89 20.26
N LEU A 336 0.00 -3.88 19.91
CA LEU A 336 0.86 -2.70 20.02
C LEU A 336 0.32 -1.54 19.18
N ARG A 337 -0.07 -1.81 17.93
CA ARG A 337 -0.65 -0.82 17.02
C ARG A 337 -1.88 -0.15 17.64
N ALA A 338 -2.83 -0.95 18.13
CA ALA A 338 -4.05 -0.44 18.75
C ALA A 338 -3.78 0.38 20.01
N LEU A 339 -2.86 -0.09 20.89
CA LEU A 339 -2.51 0.63 22.11
C LEU A 339 -1.83 1.97 21.82
N VAL A 340 -0.88 2.02 20.87
CA VAL A 340 -0.23 3.26 20.47
C VAL A 340 -1.25 4.24 19.87
N ALA A 341 -2.14 3.75 19.03
CA ALA A 341 -3.21 4.57 18.45
C ALA A 341 -4.13 5.13 19.54
N ASN A 342 -4.52 4.34 20.56
CA ASN A 342 -5.33 4.81 21.67
C ASN A 342 -4.62 5.89 22.51
N ILE A 343 -3.31 5.70 22.80
CA ILE A 343 -2.54 6.69 23.55
C ILE A 343 -2.48 8.03 22.80
N VAL A 344 -2.23 7.98 21.48
CA VAL A 344 -2.18 9.18 20.66
C VAL A 344 -3.57 9.85 20.60
N ALA A 345 -4.63 9.09 20.31
CA ALA A 345 -5.99 9.64 20.25
C ALA A 345 -6.41 10.26 21.60
N GLY A 346 -6.10 9.61 22.72
CA GLY A 346 -6.38 10.14 24.07
C GLY A 346 -5.54 11.36 24.46
N SER A 347 -4.50 11.67 23.68
CA SER A 347 -3.65 12.85 23.91
C SER A 347 -4.06 14.06 23.05
N ILE A 348 -5.07 13.91 22.17
CA ILE A 348 -5.57 15.00 21.35
C ILE A 348 -6.36 15.95 22.23
N ILE A 349 -5.90 17.21 22.32
CA ILE A 349 -6.62 18.29 23.01
C ILE A 349 -7.47 18.99 21.97
N GLN A 350 -8.78 18.90 22.09
CA GLN A 350 -9.68 19.74 21.30
C GLN A 350 -9.57 21.17 21.89
N ASN A 351 -9.03 22.08 21.09
CA ASN A 351 -9.19 23.50 21.38
C ASN A 351 -10.61 23.88 20.96
N ASP A 352 -11.44 24.18 21.93
CA ASP A 352 -12.80 24.73 21.75
C ASP A 352 -12.79 26.06 20.99
#